data_7222919edf99b4b6b28f5a613c4ff285
#
_entry.id   7222919edf99b4b6b28f5a613c4ff285
#
_cell.length_a   1.000
_cell.length_b   1.000
_cell.length_c   1.000
_cell.angle_alpha   90.00
_cell.angle_beta   90.00
_cell.angle_gamma   90.00
#
_symmetry.space_group_name_H-M   'P 1'
#
loop_
_entity.id
_entity.type
_entity.pdbx_description
1 polymer ?
#
loop_
_entity_poly.entity_id
_entity_poly.type
_entity_poly.pdbx_seq_one_letter_code
_entity_poly.pdbx_strand_id
1 'polypeptide(L)' 'MSPLRRHALRVADAELRRRRGLHDLSREERHGVEALAAAVALRVADVLESAAASEPALARAFQELELPHHP' A
#
# COMPACT_ATOMS: atom_id res chain seq x y z
N MET A 1 7.54 -10.60 -3.51
CA MET A 1 7.12 -9.24 -3.08
C MET A 1 7.21 -9.17 -1.56
N SER A 2 7.73 -8.08 -1.04
CA SER A 2 7.86 -7.93 0.40
C SER A 2 6.50 -7.77 1.08
N PRO A 3 6.42 -8.13 2.33
CA PRO A 3 5.19 -7.96 3.11
C PRO A 3 4.68 -6.53 3.18
N LEU A 4 5.59 -5.57 3.32
CA LEU A 4 5.19 -4.17 3.36
C LEU A 4 4.61 -3.71 2.03
N ARG A 5 5.20 -4.17 0.93
CA ARG A 5 4.69 -3.84 -0.40
C ARG A 5 3.29 -4.41 -0.60
N ARG A 6 3.07 -5.66 -0.17
CA ARG A 6 1.74 -6.26 -0.23
C ARG A 6 0.73 -5.49 0.59
N HIS A 7 1.15 -5.10 1.79
CA HIS A 7 0.28 -4.32 2.67
C HIS A 7 -0.07 -2.97 2.04
N ALA A 8 0.92 -2.27 1.49
CA ALA A 8 0.71 -0.98 0.85
C ALA A 8 -0.26 -1.10 -0.33
N LEU A 9 -0.12 -2.14 -1.12
CA LEU A 9 -1.03 -2.38 -2.25
C LEU A 9 -2.46 -2.65 -1.78
N ARG A 10 -2.62 -3.43 -0.71
CA ARG A 10 -3.95 -3.69 -0.15
C ARG A 10 -4.61 -2.42 0.37
N VAL A 11 -3.83 -1.58 1.05
CA VAL A 11 -4.35 -0.31 1.57
C VAL A 11 -4.77 0.60 0.42
N ALA A 12 -3.92 0.70 -0.61
CA ALA A 12 -4.24 1.53 -1.77
C ALA A 12 -5.52 1.05 -2.46
N ASP A 13 -5.65 -0.26 -2.64
CA ASP A 13 -6.84 -0.83 -3.28
C ASP A 13 -8.09 -0.56 -2.44
N ALA A 14 -8.00 -0.76 -1.14
CA ALA A 14 -9.13 -0.50 -0.24
C ALA A 14 -9.55 0.95 -0.25
N GLU A 15 -8.58 1.88 -0.25
CA GLU A 15 -8.88 3.30 -0.30
C GLU A 15 -9.55 3.70 -1.61
N LEU A 16 -9.09 3.15 -2.73
CA LEU A 16 -9.72 3.43 -4.01
C LEU A 16 -11.18 2.97 -4.05
N ARG A 17 -11.46 1.80 -3.47
CA ARG A 17 -12.82 1.28 -3.44
C ARG A 17 -13.76 2.13 -2.63
N ARG A 18 -13.23 2.88 -1.68
CA ARG A 18 -14.04 3.76 -0.82
C ARG A 18 -14.33 5.10 -1.47
N ARG A 19 -13.69 5.44 -2.58
CA ARG A 19 -13.84 6.73 -3.24
C ARG A 19 -15.01 6.67 -4.23
N ARG A 20 -16.06 7.41 -3.94
CA ARG A 20 -17.26 7.40 -4.77
C ARG A 20 -17.05 8.00 -6.15
N GLY A 21 -16.18 9.00 -6.25
CA GLY A 21 -15.90 9.65 -7.52
C GLY A 21 -15.37 8.74 -8.60
N LEU A 22 -14.80 7.61 -8.20
CA LEU A 22 -14.26 6.65 -9.16
C LEU A 22 -15.34 5.94 -9.96
N HIS A 23 -16.56 5.94 -9.49
CA HIS A 23 -17.68 5.32 -10.22
C HIS A 23 -18.03 6.07 -11.49
N ASP A 24 -17.67 7.34 -11.57
CA ASP A 24 -17.96 8.16 -12.74
C ASP A 24 -16.86 8.09 -13.80
N LEU A 25 -15.78 7.36 -13.51
CA LEU A 25 -14.67 7.23 -14.44
C LEU A 25 -14.93 6.13 -15.45
N SER A 26 -14.41 6.30 -16.66
CA SER A 26 -14.40 5.23 -17.64
C SER A 26 -13.50 4.11 -17.14
N ARG A 27 -13.61 2.94 -17.78
CA ARG A 27 -12.76 1.82 -17.45
C ARG A 27 -11.27 2.18 -17.61
N GLU A 28 -10.95 2.89 -18.68
CA GLU A 28 -9.58 3.28 -18.97
C GLU A 28 -9.05 4.28 -17.93
N GLU A 29 -9.88 5.26 -17.58
CA GLU A 29 -9.51 6.22 -16.54
C GLU A 29 -9.32 5.55 -15.21
N ARG A 30 -10.19 4.60 -14.86
CA ARG A 30 -10.08 3.86 -13.61
C ARG A 30 -8.79 3.06 -13.58
N HIS A 31 -8.44 2.40 -14.68
CA HIS A 31 -7.18 1.66 -14.78
C HIS A 31 -5.98 2.58 -14.55
N GLY A 32 -6.01 3.78 -15.11
CA GLY A 32 -4.95 4.76 -14.91
C GLY A 32 -4.80 5.16 -13.45
N VAL A 33 -5.92 5.41 -12.79
CA VAL A 33 -5.91 5.77 -11.36
C VAL A 33 -5.39 4.61 -10.51
N GLU A 34 -5.85 3.39 -10.79
CA GLU A 34 -5.40 2.22 -10.06
C GLU A 34 -3.91 1.98 -10.23
N ALA A 35 -3.42 2.12 -11.46
CA ALA A 35 -1.99 1.95 -11.74
C ALA A 35 -1.15 3.01 -11.03
N LEU A 36 -1.61 4.26 -11.03
CA LEU A 36 -0.91 5.32 -10.32
C LEU A 36 -0.89 5.09 -8.82
N ALA A 37 -2.03 4.71 -8.26
CA ALA A 37 -2.11 4.44 -6.82
C ALA A 37 -1.18 3.29 -6.43
N ALA A 38 -1.12 2.23 -7.22
CA ALA A 38 -0.22 1.12 -6.97
C ALA A 38 1.23 1.55 -7.04
N ALA A 39 1.59 2.37 -8.04
CA ALA A 39 2.95 2.86 -8.19
C ALA A 39 3.37 3.71 -7.00
N VAL A 40 2.49 4.60 -6.54
CA VAL A 40 2.77 5.43 -5.37
C VAL A 40 2.91 4.57 -4.12
N ALA A 41 2.02 3.60 -3.93
CA ALA A 41 2.06 2.71 -2.78
C ALA A 41 3.38 1.95 -2.72
N LEU A 42 3.83 1.41 -3.86
CA LEU A 42 5.08 0.67 -3.91
C LEU A 42 6.28 1.58 -3.66
N ARG A 43 6.25 2.82 -4.15
CA ARG A 43 7.32 3.76 -3.91
C ARG A 43 7.42 4.11 -2.43
N VAL A 44 6.29 4.36 -1.78
CA VAL A 44 6.27 4.64 -0.35
C VAL A 44 6.78 3.44 0.43
N ALA A 45 6.37 2.23 0.06
CA ALA A 45 6.85 1.02 0.72
C ALA A 45 8.37 0.88 0.60
N ASP A 46 8.92 1.15 -0.57
CA ASP A 46 10.36 1.05 -0.78
C ASP A 46 11.13 2.06 0.06
N VAL A 47 10.61 3.28 0.18
CA VAL A 47 11.22 4.31 1.03
C VAL A 47 11.19 3.87 2.49
N LEU A 48 10.06 3.33 2.94
CA LEU A 48 9.93 2.87 4.31
C LEU A 48 10.82 1.67 4.60
N GLU A 49 10.96 0.76 3.66
CA GLU A 49 11.86 -0.38 3.83
C GLU A 49 13.31 0.06 3.92
N SER A 50 13.69 1.05 3.13
CA SER A 50 15.04 1.61 3.21
C SER A 50 15.29 2.26 4.57
N ALA A 51 14.31 2.97 5.10
CA ALA A 51 14.41 3.56 6.43
C ALA A 51 14.50 2.48 7.50
N ALA A 52 13.71 1.42 7.37
CA ALA A 52 13.71 0.33 8.33
C ALA A 52 15.05 -0.42 8.37
N ALA A 53 15.78 -0.42 7.26
CA ALA A 53 17.09 -1.07 7.21
C ALA A 53 18.08 -0.43 8.18
N SER A 54 17.90 0.85 8.51
CA SER A 54 18.77 1.55 9.47
C SER A 54 18.07 1.88 10.78
N GLU A 55 16.80 1.50 10.94
CA GLU A 55 16.02 1.81 12.13
C GLU A 55 15.31 0.54 12.64
N PRO A 56 15.90 -0.16 13.61
CA PRO A 56 15.31 -1.41 14.11
C PRO A 56 13.88 -1.26 14.63
N ALA A 57 13.55 -0.11 15.20
CA ALA A 57 12.19 0.13 15.69
C ALA A 57 11.17 0.13 14.56
N LEU A 58 11.52 0.70 13.40
CA LEU A 58 10.66 0.69 12.23
C LEU A 58 10.51 -0.72 11.67
N ALA A 59 11.61 -1.46 11.61
CA ALA A 59 11.57 -2.84 11.13
C ALA A 59 10.61 -3.66 11.98
N ARG A 60 10.65 -3.48 13.29
CA ARG A 60 9.79 -4.17 14.23
C ARG A 60 8.31 -3.78 14.01
N ALA A 61 8.05 -2.49 13.83
CA ALA A 61 6.71 -2.01 13.58
C ALA A 61 6.14 -2.61 12.29
N PHE A 62 6.97 -2.72 11.24
CA PHE A 62 6.52 -3.30 9.98
C PHE A 62 6.23 -4.79 10.10
N GLN A 63 6.98 -5.49 10.95
CA GLN A 63 6.71 -6.89 11.22
C GLN A 63 5.34 -7.07 11.88
N GLU A 64 4.95 -6.14 12.73
CA GLU A 64 3.65 -6.19 13.38
C GLU A 64 2.49 -6.04 12.39
N LEU A 65 2.71 -5.32 11.29
CA LEU A 65 1.70 -5.19 10.24
C LEU A 65 1.38 -6.52 9.56
N GLU A 66 2.32 -7.46 9.62
CA GLU A 66 2.17 -8.75 8.99
C GLU A 66 1.59 -9.81 9.90
N LEU A 67 1.74 -9.61 11.19
CA LEU A 67 1.23 -10.58 12.14
C LEU A 67 -0.29 -10.55 12.13
N PRO A 68 -0.93 -11.72 12.05
CA PRO A 68 -2.37 -11.74 12.13
C PRO A 68 -2.81 -11.17 13.47
N HIS A 69 -3.83 -10.33 13.41
CA HIS A 69 -4.41 -9.79 14.63
C HIS A 69 -5.38 -10.83 15.15
N HIS A 70 -4.98 -11.49 16.20
CA HIS A 70 -5.85 -12.46 16.81
C HIS A 70 -6.57 -11.85 17.99
N PRO A 71 -7.83 -12.18 18.12
CA PRO A 71 -8.48 -11.91 19.39
C PRO A 71 -7.79 -12.67 20.49
#